data_51e8ce80cfe13e7c50dfc4750b1cc6d7
#
_entry.id   51e8ce80cfe13e7c50dfc4750b1cc6d7
#
_cell.length_a   1.000
_cell.length_b   1.000
_cell.length_c   1.000
_cell.angle_alpha   90.00
_cell.angle_beta   90.00
_cell.angle_gamma   90.00
#
_symmetry.space_group_name_H-M   'P 1'
#
loop_
_entity.id
_entity.type
_entity.pdbx_description
1 polymer ?
#
loop_
_entity_poly.entity_id
_entity_poly.type
_entity_poly.pdbx_seq_one_letter_code
_entity_poly.pdbx_strand_id
1 'polypeptide(L)'
;MYLASSSTHVDHEAWLIDSSASYHFTPHREWFCKYEKYDGGDVFLGDDRKARIVGRGKVKLKLQGGRVRTLPGVLHIPALAKNLISVRKLDDAGVKKVFEKDTCKMVRGALVLMRGVRIGTLYKLQGSTVVRGDFRGECC
;
A
#
# COMPACT_ATOMS: atom_id res chain seq x y z
N MET A 1 2.99 -3.87 14.67
CA MET A 1 4.14 -3.82 13.75
C MET A 1 5.06 -2.69 14.14
N TYR A 2 6.28 -3.00 14.35
CA TYR A 2 7.25 -2.01 14.73
C TYR A 2 7.99 -1.52 13.49
N LEU A 3 7.82 -0.27 13.17
CA LEU A 3 8.52 0.34 12.06
C LEU A 3 9.67 1.11 12.64
N ALA A 4 10.80 0.45 12.77
CA ALA A 4 11.98 1.12 13.21
C ALA A 4 12.26 2.24 12.23
N SER A 5 12.15 3.42 12.66
CA SER A 5 12.58 4.50 11.84
C SER A 5 14.09 4.45 11.87
N SER A 6 14.69 3.96 10.88
CA SER A 6 16.07 4.26 10.77
C SER A 6 16.15 5.78 10.66
N SER A 7 17.13 6.31 11.23
CA SER A 7 17.37 7.73 11.25
C SER A 7 17.51 8.34 9.87
N THR A 8 17.44 7.55 8.85
CA THR A 8 17.68 8.05 7.54
C THR A 8 16.38 8.47 6.91
N HIS A 9 16.49 9.01 5.77
CA HIS A 9 15.42 9.55 4.98
C HIS A 9 14.22 8.60 4.89
N VAL A 10 13.05 9.10 5.26
CA VAL A 10 11.81 8.36 5.13
C VAL A 10 11.07 8.90 3.91
N ASP A 11 10.80 8.02 2.98
CA ASP A 11 10.03 8.38 1.80
C ASP A 11 8.55 8.19 2.13
N HIS A 12 7.86 9.29 2.42
CA HIS A 12 6.45 9.24 2.80
C HIS A 12 5.52 8.88 1.64
N GLU A 13 6.05 8.87 0.43
CA GLU A 13 5.24 8.53 -0.74
C GLU A 13 5.41 7.08 -1.17
N ALA A 14 6.38 6.39 -0.63
CA ALA A 14 6.62 5.02 -1.02
C ALA A 14 5.58 4.08 -0.41
N TRP A 15 5.21 3.07 -1.17
CA TRP A 15 4.39 1.98 -0.66
C TRP A 15 5.32 0.87 -0.22
N LEU A 16 5.09 0.34 0.97
CA LEU A 16 5.85 -0.78 1.50
C LEU A 16 4.99 -2.02 1.44
N ILE A 17 5.56 -3.10 0.91
CA ILE A 17 4.87 -4.38 0.81
C ILE A 17 5.18 -5.14 2.09
N ASP A 18 4.15 -5.42 2.88
CA ASP A 18 4.29 -5.93 4.24
C ASP A 18 3.45 -7.18 4.42
N SER A 19 4.12 -8.28 4.77
CA SER A 19 3.43 -9.55 4.99
C SER A 19 2.74 -9.61 6.34
N SER A 20 3.06 -8.71 7.27
CA SER A 20 2.42 -8.69 8.57
C SER A 20 1.20 -7.77 8.64
N ALA A 21 0.99 -6.94 7.62
CA ALA A 21 -0.17 -6.04 7.60
C ALA A 21 -1.43 -6.81 7.22
N SER A 22 -2.53 -6.53 7.92
CA SER A 22 -3.81 -7.20 7.65
C SER A 22 -4.59 -6.53 6.53
N TYR A 23 -4.33 -5.25 6.28
CA TYR A 23 -5.04 -4.45 5.28
C TYR A 23 -4.07 -3.51 4.60
N HIS A 24 -4.46 -3.00 3.44
CA HIS A 24 -3.74 -1.90 2.82
C HIS A 24 -4.08 -0.62 3.57
N PHE A 25 -3.09 0.23 3.81
CA PHE A 25 -3.28 1.48 4.56
C PHE A 25 -2.58 2.64 3.87
N THR A 26 -3.15 3.82 3.98
CA THR A 26 -2.43 5.06 3.65
C THR A 26 -2.98 6.20 4.49
N PRO A 27 -2.14 7.17 4.90
CA PRO A 27 -2.62 8.37 5.56
C PRO A 27 -3.07 9.46 4.60
N HIS A 28 -2.89 9.26 3.29
CA HIS A 28 -3.09 10.30 2.30
C HIS A 28 -4.49 10.27 1.71
N ARG A 29 -5.38 11.13 2.24
CA ARG A 29 -6.75 11.23 1.74
C ARG A 29 -6.78 11.56 0.24
N GLU A 30 -5.87 12.42 -0.19
CA GLU A 30 -5.85 12.90 -1.57
C GLU A 30 -5.44 11.84 -2.59
N TRP A 31 -4.91 10.71 -2.13
CA TRP A 31 -4.50 9.64 -3.04
C TRP A 31 -5.65 8.77 -3.51
N PHE A 32 -6.79 8.85 -2.83
CA PHE A 32 -7.93 8.01 -3.17
C PHE A 32 -8.62 8.52 -4.43
N CYS A 33 -8.81 7.62 -5.38
CA CYS A 33 -9.62 7.93 -6.57
C CYS A 33 -11.09 7.61 -6.31
N LYS A 34 -11.36 6.75 -5.37
CA LYS A 34 -12.69 6.49 -4.87
C LYS A 34 -12.62 6.38 -3.36
N TYR A 35 -13.51 7.06 -2.66
CA TYR A 35 -13.40 7.19 -1.22
C TYR A 35 -14.78 7.28 -0.58
N GLU A 36 -14.93 6.63 0.56
CA GLU A 36 -16.11 6.83 1.40
C GLU A 36 -15.68 6.90 2.86
N LYS A 37 -16.38 7.68 3.63
CA LYS A 37 -16.17 7.72 5.07
C LYS A 37 -16.51 6.35 5.64
N TYR A 38 -15.70 5.90 6.57
CA TYR A 38 -15.87 4.57 7.12
C TYR A 38 -15.30 4.54 8.53
N ASP A 39 -16.17 4.26 9.49
CA ASP A 39 -15.71 4.11 10.87
C ASP A 39 -15.28 2.65 11.06
N GLY A 40 -14.03 2.40 10.78
CA GLY A 40 -13.48 1.05 10.84
C GLY A 40 -12.90 0.68 12.18
N GLY A 41 -13.06 1.53 13.18
CA GLY A 41 -12.48 1.29 14.49
C GLY A 41 -11.03 1.70 14.56
N ASP A 42 -10.30 1.06 15.46
CA ASP A 42 -8.91 1.40 15.71
C ASP A 42 -7.98 0.27 15.28
N VAL A 43 -6.80 0.63 14.83
CA VAL A 43 -5.72 -0.32 14.64
C VAL A 43 -4.66 -0.03 15.69
N PHE A 44 -3.96 -1.06 16.13
CA PHE A 44 -2.92 -0.92 17.13
C PHE A 44 -1.58 -0.75 16.44
N LEU A 45 -0.81 0.22 16.90
CA LEU A 45 0.47 0.56 16.30
C LEU A 45 1.65 0.01 17.08
N GLY A 46 1.41 -1.09 17.82
CA GLY A 46 2.49 -1.76 18.55
C GLY A 46 2.64 -1.23 19.92
N ASP A 47 2.98 -0.19 20.35
CA ASP A 47 3.30 0.28 21.68
C ASP A 47 2.13 1.01 22.36
N ASP A 48 1.00 0.34 22.47
CA ASP A 48 -0.21 0.87 23.10
C ASP A 48 -0.85 2.05 22.38
N ARG A 49 -0.29 2.50 21.26
CA ARG A 49 -0.91 3.56 20.50
C ARG A 49 -1.95 2.99 19.56
N LYS A 50 -3.00 3.75 19.36
CA LYS A 50 -4.07 3.39 18.45
C LYS A 50 -4.19 4.43 17.37
N ALA A 51 -4.60 3.99 16.20
CA ALA A 51 -4.88 4.88 15.10
C ALA A 51 -6.26 4.54 14.54
N ARG A 52 -7.06 5.57 14.29
CA ARG A 52 -8.43 5.38 13.88
C ARG A 52 -8.54 5.27 12.37
N ILE A 53 -9.32 4.31 11.93
CA ILE A 53 -9.68 4.16 10.53
C ILE A 53 -10.85 5.09 10.27
N VAL A 54 -10.69 6.04 9.36
CA VAL A 54 -11.71 7.07 9.12
C VAL A 54 -12.32 6.98 7.73
N GLY A 55 -11.77 6.17 6.86
CA GLY A 55 -12.28 6.02 5.51
C GLY A 55 -11.74 4.80 4.82
N ARG A 56 -12.25 4.54 3.63
CA ARG A 56 -11.78 3.42 2.80
C ARG A 56 -12.06 3.72 1.34
N GLY A 57 -11.33 3.06 0.48
CA GLY A 57 -11.56 3.25 -0.93
C GLY A 57 -10.51 2.60 -1.78
N LYS A 58 -10.25 3.22 -2.93
CA LYS A 58 -9.33 2.70 -3.92
C LYS A 58 -8.28 3.73 -4.25
N VAL A 59 -7.07 3.24 -4.53
CA VAL A 59 -5.99 4.11 -5.01
C VAL A 59 -5.49 3.53 -6.33
N LYS A 60 -4.95 4.39 -7.18
CA LYS A 60 -4.35 3.97 -8.43
C LYS A 60 -2.85 4.02 -8.30
N LEU A 61 -2.20 2.96 -8.74
CA LEU A 61 -0.76 2.85 -8.70
C LEU A 61 -0.23 2.82 -10.12
N LYS A 62 0.78 3.65 -10.38
CA LYS A 62 1.51 3.61 -11.65
C LYS A 62 2.74 2.77 -11.41
N LEU A 63 2.81 1.64 -12.08
CA LEU A 63 3.85 0.67 -11.84
C LEU A 63 4.99 0.85 -12.83
N GLN A 64 6.09 0.16 -12.56
CA GLN A 64 7.23 0.19 -13.45
C GLN A 64 6.79 -0.26 -14.84
N GLY A 65 7.19 0.51 -15.85
CA GLY A 65 6.72 0.27 -17.21
C GLY A 65 5.52 1.12 -17.60
N GLY A 66 4.96 1.89 -16.67
CA GLY A 66 3.88 2.82 -16.96
C GLY A 66 2.48 2.26 -16.81
N ARG A 67 2.34 0.99 -16.49
CA ARG A 67 1.01 0.40 -16.31
C ARG A 67 0.35 0.94 -15.05
N VAL A 68 -0.94 1.24 -15.14
CA VAL A 68 -1.71 1.73 -14.00
C VAL A 68 -2.64 0.62 -13.52
N ARG A 69 -2.63 0.37 -12.22
CA ARG A 69 -3.52 -0.61 -11.62
C ARG A 69 -4.22 0.00 -10.42
N THR A 70 -5.45 -0.43 -10.20
CA THR A 70 -6.24 0.03 -9.06
C THR A 70 -6.07 -0.95 -7.90
N LEU A 71 -5.76 -0.41 -6.72
CA LEU A 71 -5.67 -1.18 -5.49
C LEU A 71 -6.93 -0.93 -4.69
N PRO A 72 -7.81 -1.94 -4.56
CA PRO A 72 -9.05 -1.76 -3.81
C PRO A 72 -8.82 -2.07 -2.34
N GLY A 73 -9.81 -1.72 -1.51
CA GLY A 73 -9.78 -2.10 -0.11
C GLY A 73 -8.71 -1.40 0.70
N VAL A 74 -8.37 -0.16 0.34
CA VAL A 74 -7.37 0.61 1.08
C VAL A 74 -8.06 1.38 2.19
N LEU A 75 -7.51 1.28 3.40
CA LEU A 75 -8.05 2.01 4.56
C LEU A 75 -7.31 3.32 4.73
N HIS A 76 -8.07 4.34 5.07
CA HIS A 76 -7.53 5.67 5.34
C HIS A 76 -7.30 5.81 6.83
N ILE A 77 -6.05 5.96 7.21
CA ILE A 77 -5.66 6.09 8.62
C ILE A 77 -4.69 7.28 8.72
N PRO A 78 -5.21 8.48 8.98
CA PRO A 78 -4.38 9.69 8.93
C PRO A 78 -3.19 9.70 9.88
N ALA A 79 -3.29 8.95 10.98
CA ALA A 79 -2.23 8.95 11.98
C ALA A 79 -1.02 8.11 11.61
N LEU A 80 -1.10 7.34 10.53
CA LEU A 80 0.04 6.53 10.11
C LEU A 80 1.07 7.37 9.39
N ALA A 81 2.32 6.89 9.44
CA ALA A 81 3.41 7.55 8.74
C ALA A 81 3.78 6.88 7.43
N LYS A 82 3.18 5.74 7.15
CA LYS A 82 3.61 4.93 6.00
C LYS A 82 2.43 4.41 5.22
N ASN A 83 2.70 4.04 3.96
CA ASN A 83 1.71 3.44 3.08
C ASN A 83 2.04 1.97 2.96
N LEU A 84 1.09 1.11 3.30
CA LEU A 84 1.35 -0.32 3.36
C LEU A 84 0.46 -1.09 2.40
N ILE A 85 1.06 -2.01 1.66
CA ILE A 85 0.36 -2.98 0.84
C ILE A 85 0.40 -4.30 1.59
N SER A 86 -0.76 -4.85 1.88
CA SER A 86 -0.88 -6.11 2.61
C SER A 86 -0.71 -7.29 1.66
N VAL A 87 0.31 -8.09 1.90
CA VAL A 87 0.50 -9.33 1.15
C VAL A 87 -0.69 -10.26 1.38
N ARG A 88 -1.20 -10.27 2.61
CA ARG A 88 -2.33 -11.12 2.97
C ARG A 88 -3.57 -10.78 2.15
N LYS A 89 -3.87 -9.49 2.00
CA LYS A 89 -5.02 -9.07 1.20
C LYS A 89 -4.84 -9.43 -0.26
N LEU A 90 -3.61 -9.31 -0.76
CA LEU A 90 -3.32 -9.71 -2.14
C LEU A 90 -3.46 -11.21 -2.31
N ASP A 91 -3.01 -11.99 -1.34
CA ASP A 91 -3.15 -13.44 -1.39
C ASP A 91 -4.62 -13.84 -1.41
N ASP A 92 -5.45 -13.18 -0.62
CA ASP A 92 -6.89 -13.43 -0.61
C ASP A 92 -7.51 -13.17 -1.98
N ALA A 93 -6.90 -12.29 -2.76
CA ALA A 93 -7.37 -11.97 -4.11
C ALA A 93 -6.69 -12.82 -5.19
N GLY A 94 -5.96 -13.85 -4.78
CA GLY A 94 -5.30 -14.74 -5.73
C GLY A 94 -3.94 -14.26 -6.23
N VAL A 95 -3.38 -13.25 -5.59
CA VAL A 95 -2.08 -12.70 -5.97
C VAL A 95 -1.02 -13.25 -5.04
N LYS A 96 -0.01 -13.90 -5.58
CA LYS A 96 1.04 -14.54 -4.79
C LYS A 96 2.32 -13.74 -4.84
N LYS A 97 3.06 -13.80 -3.74
CA LYS A 97 4.35 -13.13 -3.64
C LYS A 97 5.46 -14.13 -3.94
N VAL A 98 6.32 -13.79 -4.88
CA VAL A 98 7.46 -14.61 -5.25
C VAL A 98 8.72 -13.83 -4.93
N PHE A 99 9.58 -14.42 -4.11
CA PHE A 99 10.85 -13.79 -3.73
C PHE A 99 11.92 -14.13 -4.75
N GLU A 100 12.74 -13.13 -5.05
CA GLU A 100 13.93 -13.30 -5.86
C GLU A 100 15.02 -12.48 -5.20
N LYS A 101 16.00 -13.13 -4.62
CA LYS A 101 17.13 -12.46 -3.98
C LYS A 101 16.75 -11.19 -3.22
N ASP A 102 16.93 -10.01 -3.81
CA ASP A 102 16.63 -8.74 -3.16
C ASP A 102 15.37 -8.07 -3.73
N THR A 103 14.57 -8.82 -4.47
CA THR A 103 13.34 -8.30 -5.07
C THR A 103 12.21 -9.28 -4.80
N CYS A 104 10.99 -8.80 -5.01
CA CYS A 104 9.84 -9.68 -5.01
C CYS A 104 8.92 -9.30 -6.16
N LYS A 105 8.12 -10.27 -6.57
CA LYS A 105 7.08 -10.08 -7.58
C LYS A 105 5.75 -10.48 -6.97
N MET A 106 4.72 -9.72 -7.32
CA MET A 106 3.36 -10.09 -6.97
C MET A 106 2.73 -10.60 -8.25
N VAL A 107 2.34 -11.86 -8.27
CA VAL A 107 1.90 -12.53 -9.51
C VAL A 107 0.50 -13.10 -9.37
N ARG A 108 -0.24 -13.09 -10.47
CA ARG A 108 -1.49 -13.83 -10.58
C ARG A 108 -1.32 -14.74 -11.78
N GLY A 109 -1.18 -16.05 -11.52
CA GLY A 109 -0.81 -16.98 -12.57
C GLY A 109 0.54 -16.61 -13.16
N ALA A 110 0.62 -16.43 -14.45
CA ALA A 110 1.85 -16.06 -15.12
C ALA A 110 2.05 -14.55 -15.23
N LEU A 111 1.07 -13.76 -14.77
CA LEU A 111 1.11 -12.31 -14.92
C LEU A 111 1.75 -11.66 -13.70
N VAL A 112 2.81 -10.87 -13.92
CA VAL A 112 3.44 -10.09 -12.88
C VAL A 112 2.66 -8.78 -12.76
N LEU A 113 2.04 -8.57 -11.60
CA LEU A 113 1.22 -7.40 -11.36
C LEU A 113 2.04 -6.23 -10.83
N MET A 114 2.99 -6.50 -9.96
CA MET A 114 3.84 -5.46 -9.40
C MET A 114 5.14 -6.07 -8.87
N ARG A 115 6.13 -5.22 -8.65
CA ARG A 115 7.43 -5.64 -8.17
C ARG A 115 7.86 -4.77 -6.99
N GLY A 116 8.67 -5.34 -6.13
CA GLY A 116 9.24 -4.62 -5.00
C GLY A 116 10.73 -4.86 -4.86
N VAL A 117 11.41 -3.89 -4.25
CA VAL A 117 12.82 -3.97 -3.96
C VAL A 117 13.01 -3.99 -2.46
N ARG A 118 13.86 -4.88 -1.97
CA ARG A 118 14.07 -5.05 -0.56
C ARG A 118 14.73 -3.82 0.06
N ILE A 119 14.16 -3.39 1.18
CA ILE A 119 14.73 -2.32 1.99
C ILE A 119 14.65 -2.79 3.43
N GLY A 120 15.80 -3.20 3.99
CA GLY A 120 15.81 -3.78 5.32
C GLY A 120 14.98 -5.05 5.37
N THR A 121 13.94 -5.06 6.20
CA THR A 121 13.05 -6.21 6.36
C THR A 121 11.78 -6.10 5.52
N LEU A 122 11.62 -5.01 4.80
CA LEU A 122 10.42 -4.76 3.99
C LEU A 122 10.79 -4.61 2.53
N TYR A 123 9.79 -4.61 1.67
CA TYR A 123 9.97 -4.39 0.25
C TYR A 123 9.27 -3.11 -0.15
N LYS A 124 9.96 -2.28 -0.92
CA LYS A 124 9.41 -1.04 -1.45
C LYS A 124 8.84 -1.29 -2.84
N LEU A 125 7.60 -0.90 -3.05
CA LEU A 125 6.97 -1.02 -4.36
C LEU A 125 7.72 -0.21 -5.41
N GLN A 126 7.95 -0.80 -6.56
CA GLN A 126 8.50 -0.10 -7.71
C GLN A 126 7.33 0.54 -8.46
N GLY A 127 7.00 1.75 -8.08
CA GLY A 127 5.87 2.46 -8.61
C GLY A 127 5.54 3.67 -7.77
N SER A 128 4.50 4.37 -8.13
CA SER A 128 4.05 5.56 -7.44
C SER A 128 2.54 5.64 -7.46
N THR A 129 1.98 6.51 -6.62
CA THR A 129 0.54 6.72 -6.62
C THR A 129 0.17 7.72 -7.69
N VAL A 130 -0.88 7.43 -8.43
CA VAL A 130 -1.46 8.38 -9.38
C VAL A 130 -2.34 9.31 -8.58
N VAL A 131 -1.95 10.58 -8.50
CA VAL A 131 -2.70 11.53 -7.71
C VAL A 131 -3.72 12.25 -8.57
N ARG A 132 -4.64 12.91 -7.89
CA ARG A 132 -5.68 13.66 -8.56
C ARG A 132 -5.08 14.68 -9.52
N GLY A 133 -5.66 14.81 -10.68
CA GLY A 133 -5.11 15.65 -11.71
C GLY A 133 -4.48 14.86 -12.83
N ASP A 134 -4.00 13.65 -12.50
CA ASP A 134 -3.44 12.76 -13.49
C ASP A 134 -4.49 11.80 -14.02
N PHE A 135 -5.72 11.88 -13.52
CA PHE A 135 -6.74 10.90 -13.84
C PHE A 135 -7.48 11.12 -15.12
N ARG A 136 -7.50 12.31 -15.61
CA ARG A 136 -8.21 12.59 -16.85
C ARG A 136 -9.67 12.18 -16.80
N GLY A 137 -10.32 12.31 -15.65
CA GLY A 137 -11.72 11.98 -15.53
C GLY A 137 -12.04 10.51 -15.52
N GLU A 138 -11.06 9.66 -15.42
CA GLU A 138 -11.30 8.23 -15.36
C GLU A 138 -11.80 7.80 -14.01
N CYS A 139 -12.71 6.84 -14.01
CA CYS A 139 -13.17 6.22 -12.78
C CYS A 139 -12.23 5.12 -12.35
N CYS A 140 -12.23 4.83 -11.11
CA CYS A 140 -11.49 3.69 -10.57
C CYS A 140 -12.14 2.38 -10.98
#